data_a8e63db692948838c94911368178bfa6
#
_entry.id   a8e63db692948838c94911368178bfa6
#
_cell.length_a   1.000
_cell.length_b   1.000
_cell.length_c   1.000
_cell.angle_alpha   90.00
_cell.angle_beta   90.00
_cell.angle_gamma   90.00
#
_symmetry.space_group_name_H-M   'P 1'
#
loop_
_entity.id
_entity.type
_entity.pdbx_description
1 polymer ?
#
loop_
_entity_poly.entity_id
_entity_poly.type
_entity_poly.pdbx_seq_one_letter_code
_entity_poly.pdbx_strand_id
1 'polypeptide(L)' 'MRSEMLYLRLPRAHVAFFRFLLEAHEGLAMFTSLGADATGREVLCLRFAPGAGRDVRRFLADVQQDCNLTLVAG' A
#
# COMPACT_ATOMS: atom_id res chain seq x y z
N MET A 1 -12.69 -16.74 5.41
CA MET A 1 -11.25 -16.56 5.30
C MET A 1 -10.88 -15.17 5.79
N ARG A 2 -9.83 -15.09 6.59
CA ARG A 2 -9.34 -13.80 7.09
C ARG A 2 -8.41 -13.18 6.06
N SER A 3 -8.52 -11.88 5.88
CA SER A 3 -7.47 -11.14 5.19
C SER A 3 -6.70 -10.32 6.22
N GLU A 4 -5.47 -10.02 5.88
CA GLU A 4 -4.63 -9.14 6.69
C GLU A 4 -4.62 -7.76 6.06
N MET A 5 -4.34 -6.76 6.88
CA MET A 5 -4.37 -5.37 6.42
C MET A 5 -3.15 -4.62 6.90
N LEU A 6 -2.69 -3.71 6.05
CA LEU A 6 -1.65 -2.75 6.38
C LEU A 6 -2.15 -1.38 5.95
N TYR A 7 -1.82 -0.36 6.75
CA TYR A 7 -2.16 1.01 6.41
C TYR A 7 -0.89 1.76 6.06
N LEU A 8 -0.96 2.56 5.01
CA LEU A 8 0.18 3.38 4.60
C LEU A 8 -0.32 4.73 4.12
N ARG A 9 0.60 5.68 4.04
CA ARG A 9 0.31 7.00 3.49
C ARG A 9 1.37 7.36 2.47
N LEU A 10 0.97 8.15 1.47
CA LEU A 10 1.90 8.62 0.46
C LEU A 10 1.32 9.89 -0.17
N PRO A 11 2.16 10.70 -0.85
CA PRO A 11 1.65 11.87 -1.56
C PRO A 11 0.61 11.47 -2.59
N ARG A 12 -0.45 12.26 -2.69
CA ARG A 12 -1.54 11.96 -3.63
C ARG A 12 -1.05 11.80 -5.06
N ALA A 13 -0.05 12.57 -5.45
CA ALA A 13 0.50 12.51 -6.80
C ALA A 13 1.13 11.15 -7.12
N HIS A 14 1.45 10.35 -6.10
CA HIS A 14 2.10 9.06 -6.29
C HIS A 14 1.14 7.88 -6.24
N VAL A 15 -0.16 8.12 -5.96
CA VAL A 15 -1.11 7.02 -5.80
C VAL A 15 -1.26 6.22 -7.09
N ALA A 16 -1.38 6.91 -8.24
CA ALA A 16 -1.53 6.21 -9.51
C ALA A 16 -0.31 5.37 -9.84
N PHE A 17 0.88 5.89 -9.55
CA PHE A 17 2.11 5.15 -9.76
C PHE A 17 2.19 3.94 -8.84
N PHE A 18 1.82 4.10 -7.57
CA PHE A 18 1.76 2.98 -6.63
C PHE A 18 0.82 1.89 -7.14
N ARG A 19 -0.37 2.30 -7.61
CA ARG A 19 -1.32 1.34 -8.17
C ARG A 19 -0.71 0.57 -9.33
N PHE A 20 -0.04 1.27 -10.23
CA PHE A 20 0.59 0.65 -11.39
C PHE A 20 1.61 -0.40 -10.95
N LEU A 21 2.45 -0.06 -9.97
CA LEU A 21 3.47 -0.99 -9.47
C LEU A 21 2.83 -2.20 -8.78
N LEU A 22 1.76 -1.97 -8.02
CA LEU A 22 1.09 -3.06 -7.33
C LEU A 22 0.41 -4.01 -8.31
N GLU A 23 -0.21 -3.46 -9.35
CA GLU A 23 -0.91 -4.28 -10.35
C GLU A 23 0.06 -5.14 -11.15
N ALA A 24 1.32 -4.75 -11.24
CA ALA A 24 2.34 -5.58 -11.88
C ALA A 24 2.63 -6.86 -11.07
N HIS A 25 2.27 -6.88 -9.79
CA HIS A 25 2.38 -8.06 -8.93
C HIS A 25 1.00 -8.70 -8.80
N GLU A 26 0.62 -9.45 -9.79
CA GLU A 26 -0.71 -10.02 -9.92
C GLU A 26 -1.14 -10.76 -8.65
N GLY A 27 -2.27 -10.35 -8.09
CA GLY A 27 -2.85 -11.03 -6.93
C GLY A 27 -2.13 -10.82 -5.62
N LEU A 28 -1.13 -9.93 -5.56
CA LEU A 28 -0.37 -9.73 -4.33
C LEU A 28 -1.22 -9.09 -3.24
N ALA A 29 -1.94 -8.03 -3.57
CA ALA A 29 -2.76 -7.31 -2.62
C ALA A 29 -3.76 -6.43 -3.35
N MET A 30 -4.77 -5.98 -2.61
CA MET A 30 -5.72 -4.96 -3.09
C MET A 30 -5.62 -3.77 -2.15
N PHE A 31 -5.95 -2.58 -2.65
CA PHE A 31 -5.97 -1.43 -1.76
C PHE A 31 -7.24 -0.61 -1.94
N THR A 32 -7.58 0.10 -0.86
CA THR A 32 -8.69 1.05 -0.83
C THR A 32 -8.12 2.38 -0.36
N SER A 33 -8.46 3.45 -1.05
CA SER A 33 -8.10 4.79 -0.61
C SER A 33 -9.07 5.22 0.48
N LEU A 34 -8.53 5.71 1.60
CA LEU A 34 -9.33 6.19 2.72
C LEU A 34 -9.41 7.71 2.76
N GLY A 35 -8.85 8.39 1.77
CA GLY A 35 -8.86 9.84 1.71
C GLY A 35 -7.58 10.43 2.28
N ALA A 36 -7.50 11.77 2.25
CA ALA A 36 -6.32 12.49 2.70
C ALA A 36 -6.33 12.63 4.22
N ASP A 37 -5.14 12.54 4.82
CA ASP A 37 -5.00 12.83 6.26
C ASP A 37 -4.76 14.33 6.49
N ALA A 38 -4.50 14.71 7.73
CA ALA A 38 -4.29 16.11 8.09
C ALA A 38 -3.07 16.73 7.41
N THR A 39 -2.12 15.92 6.95
CA THR A 39 -0.93 16.40 6.25
C THR A 39 -1.14 16.52 4.75
N GLY A 40 -2.32 16.16 4.25
CA GLY A 40 -2.60 16.17 2.82
C GLY A 40 -2.13 14.93 2.08
N ARG A 41 -1.61 13.93 2.78
CA ARG A 41 -1.22 12.67 2.17
C ARG A 41 -2.41 11.75 2.09
N GLU A 42 -2.43 10.91 1.07
CA GLU A 42 -3.46 9.91 0.91
C GLU A 42 -3.17 8.72 1.81
N VAL A 43 -4.20 8.21 2.48
CA VAL A 43 -4.08 7.02 3.31
C VAL A 43 -4.69 5.85 2.55
N LEU A 44 -3.93 4.76 2.47
CA LEU A 44 -4.38 3.56 1.77
C LEU A 44 -4.43 2.39 2.75
N CYS A 45 -5.44 1.56 2.58
CA CYS A 45 -5.56 0.30 3.30
C CYS A 45 -5.26 -0.83 2.31
N LEU A 46 -4.20 -1.58 2.56
CA LEU A 46 -3.86 -2.76 1.78
C LEU A 46 -4.46 -3.98 2.42
N ARG A 47 -5.08 -4.84 1.61
CA ARG A 47 -5.62 -6.12 2.06
C ARG A 47 -4.96 -7.23 1.27
N PHE A 48 -4.59 -8.29 1.96
CA PHE A 48 -3.93 -9.41 1.33
C PHE A 48 -4.22 -10.71 2.09
N ALA A 49 -3.98 -11.83 1.44
CA ALA A 49 -4.24 -13.14 2.03
C ALA A 49 -3.24 -13.41 3.16
N PRO A 50 -3.64 -14.18 4.19
CA PRO A 50 -2.69 -14.67 5.18
C PRO A 50 -1.59 -15.45 4.47
N GLY A 51 -0.36 -15.23 4.86
CA GLY A 51 0.78 -15.84 4.20
C GLY A 51 1.42 -14.98 3.14
N ALA A 52 0.70 -13.95 2.64
CA ALA A 52 1.27 -13.03 1.66
C ALA A 52 2.02 -11.86 2.32
N GLY A 53 1.98 -11.76 3.64
CA GLY A 53 2.53 -10.61 4.35
C GLY A 53 4.00 -10.34 4.07
N ARG A 54 4.82 -11.38 3.98
CA ARG A 54 6.23 -11.22 3.68
C ARG A 54 6.43 -10.58 2.30
N ASP A 55 5.70 -11.08 1.30
CA ASP A 55 5.83 -10.57 -0.05
C ASP A 55 5.30 -9.16 -0.17
N VAL A 56 4.21 -8.84 0.54
CA VAL A 56 3.66 -7.50 0.58
C VAL A 56 4.66 -6.53 1.20
N ARG A 57 5.25 -6.90 2.34
CA ARG A 57 6.22 -6.03 3.01
C ARG A 57 7.46 -5.82 2.16
N ARG A 58 7.90 -6.85 1.46
CA ARG A 58 9.02 -6.75 0.54
C ARG A 58 8.70 -5.80 -0.61
N PHE A 59 7.51 -5.94 -1.19
CA PHE A 59 7.07 -5.02 -2.24
C PHE A 59 7.08 -3.58 -1.74
N LEU A 60 6.53 -3.33 -0.55
CA LEU A 60 6.48 -1.98 0.00
C LEU A 60 7.88 -1.42 0.24
N ALA A 61 8.80 -2.24 0.71
CA ALA A 61 10.18 -1.81 0.90
C ALA A 61 10.83 -1.44 -0.43
N ASP A 62 10.54 -2.21 -1.48
CA ASP A 62 11.12 -1.97 -2.80
C ASP A 62 10.63 -0.66 -3.41
N VAL A 63 9.37 -0.29 -3.19
CA VAL A 63 8.79 0.90 -3.81
C VAL A 63 8.74 2.10 -2.87
N GLN A 64 9.21 1.95 -1.65
CA GLN A 64 9.06 2.97 -0.62
C GLN A 64 9.62 4.33 -1.05
N GLN A 65 10.83 4.34 -1.60
CA GLN A 65 11.45 5.59 -2.02
C GLN A 65 10.78 6.18 -3.24
N ASP A 66 10.44 5.34 -4.21
CA ASP A 66 9.84 5.80 -5.45
C ASP A 66 8.48 6.43 -5.23
N CYS A 67 7.72 5.89 -4.27
CA CYS A 67 6.38 6.39 -3.96
C CYS A 67 6.37 7.31 -2.76
N ASN A 68 7.49 7.45 -2.06
CA ASN A 68 7.58 8.25 -0.84
C ASN A 68 6.51 7.83 0.17
N LEU A 69 6.34 6.52 0.34
CA LEU A 69 5.31 6.00 1.23
C LEU A 69 5.84 5.76 2.63
N THR A 70 4.94 5.77 3.60
CA THR A 70 5.24 5.52 5.00
C THR A 70 4.19 4.56 5.53
N LEU A 71 4.63 3.50 6.22
CA LEU A 71 3.70 2.61 6.91
C LEU A 71 3.14 3.32 8.14
N VAL A 72 1.82 3.24 8.31
CA VAL A 72 1.15 3.89 9.43
C VAL A 72 0.87 2.87 10.53
N ALA A 73 0.29 1.72 10.15
CA ALA A 73 -0.07 0.68 11.10
C ALA A 73 -0.25 -0.62 10.33
N GLY A 74 -0.15 -1.71 11.03
CA GLY A 74 -0.35 -3.01 10.37
C GLY A 74 -0.73 -4.11 11.28
#